data_bdb067d165b8a83b8fe386015bec097d
#
_entry.id   bdb067d165b8a83b8fe386015bec097d
#
_cell.length_a   1.000
_cell.length_b   1.000
_cell.length_c   1.000
_cell.angle_alpha   90.00
_cell.angle_beta   90.00
_cell.angle_gamma   90.00
#
_symmetry.space_group_name_H-M   'P 1'
#
loop_
_entity.id
_entity.type
_entity.pdbx_description
1 polymer ?
#
loop_
_entity_poly.entity_id
_entity_poly.type
_entity_poly.pdbx_seq_one_letter_code
_entity_poly.pdbx_strand_id
1 'polypeptide(L)'
;YVRQNKSLDLFNPWKVGVITFIAELFQMAILLTVAEPFEKSYALVSAIAAPMVIANSVGAALFISILSDKKTIFEKYSATFSRRALSIADRSVGVLTSGFTPVNAEKVARIIYEETNVGAVAITDKEKILAFIGTGADHHLPNTPISSSSTMESLNDNKIVHLDGAERPYQCTLNKNCPLGSVLIIPLHSGSEVVGTIKLYEPKRKFMSTVTLSMAEGIAQLLSSQIVYGAYQQQKDLLSQSEIKLLHAQVNPHFLFNALNTISAIIRRDPKRARELVLSLSRFFRINLKQNTAVVTLKEEIDHVNAYLAIEKARFAERLQVTIKCDDAAMSALLPSFTLQPLVENAVKHG
;
A
#
# COMPACT_ATOMS: atom_id res chain seq x y z
N TYR A 1 -20.54 -8.47 -23.95
CA TYR A 1 -21.76 -9.12 -24.45
C TYR A 1 -22.13 -10.26 -23.49
N VAL A 2 -22.79 -9.96 -22.39
CA VAL A 2 -23.37 -10.94 -21.47
C VAL A 2 -24.74 -11.27 -22.03
N ARG A 3 -24.88 -12.50 -22.54
CA ARG A 3 -26.12 -13.10 -22.94
C ARG A 3 -27.02 -13.20 -21.71
N GLN A 4 -27.95 -12.26 -21.55
CA GLN A 4 -28.97 -12.29 -20.51
C GLN A 4 -29.80 -13.57 -20.75
N ASN A 5 -29.50 -14.60 -19.98
CA ASN A 5 -30.35 -15.77 -19.86
C ASN A 5 -31.71 -15.27 -19.35
N LYS A 6 -32.77 -15.41 -20.14
CA LYS A 6 -34.15 -15.27 -19.71
C LYS A 6 -34.47 -16.45 -18.74
N SER A 7 -33.83 -16.47 -17.59
CA SER A 7 -34.34 -17.25 -16.47
C SER A 7 -35.68 -16.61 -16.10
N LEU A 8 -36.71 -17.46 -15.96
CA LEU A 8 -38.02 -17.07 -15.46
C LEU A 8 -37.81 -16.05 -14.35
N ASP A 9 -38.28 -14.81 -14.56
CA ASP A 9 -38.12 -13.71 -13.61
C ASP A 9 -39.13 -13.95 -12.45
N LEU A 10 -38.78 -14.97 -11.62
CA LEU A 10 -39.54 -15.43 -10.45
C LEU A 10 -39.70 -14.33 -9.38
N PHE A 11 -38.97 -13.21 -9.54
CA PHE A 11 -39.05 -12.03 -8.66
C PHE A 11 -40.06 -10.98 -9.15
N ASN A 12 -40.84 -11.27 -10.20
CA ASN A 12 -41.91 -10.38 -10.60
C ASN A 12 -43.18 -10.70 -9.80
N PRO A 13 -43.67 -9.82 -8.90
CA PRO A 13 -44.81 -10.06 -8.02
C PRO A 13 -46.09 -10.46 -8.79
N TRP A 14 -46.33 -9.83 -9.95
CA TRP A 14 -47.49 -10.10 -10.80
C TRP A 14 -47.45 -11.53 -11.35
N LYS A 15 -46.29 -11.98 -11.86
CA LYS A 15 -46.13 -13.33 -12.38
C LYS A 15 -46.35 -14.39 -11.30
N VAL A 16 -45.79 -14.20 -10.12
CA VAL A 16 -45.97 -15.10 -8.99
C VAL A 16 -47.42 -15.13 -8.54
N GLY A 17 -48.07 -14.00 -8.43
CA GLY A 17 -49.50 -13.92 -8.12
C GLY A 17 -50.37 -14.72 -9.14
N VAL A 18 -50.13 -14.52 -10.44
CA VAL A 18 -50.84 -15.27 -11.50
C VAL A 18 -50.58 -16.78 -11.45
N ILE A 19 -49.31 -17.18 -11.25
CA ILE A 19 -48.93 -18.59 -11.14
C ILE A 19 -49.63 -19.23 -9.93
N THR A 20 -49.59 -18.56 -8.77
CA THR A 20 -50.29 -19.05 -7.57
C THR A 20 -51.77 -19.14 -7.78
N PHE A 21 -52.39 -18.14 -8.42
CA PHE A 21 -53.81 -18.13 -8.77
C PHE A 21 -54.18 -19.36 -9.63
N ILE A 22 -53.42 -19.63 -10.68
CA ILE A 22 -53.63 -20.80 -11.55
C ILE A 22 -53.46 -22.13 -10.78
N ALA A 23 -52.42 -22.20 -9.93
CA ALA A 23 -52.14 -23.38 -9.11
C ALA A 23 -53.28 -23.68 -8.12
N GLU A 24 -53.83 -22.66 -7.49
CA GLU A 24 -54.97 -22.77 -6.58
C GLU A 24 -56.25 -23.22 -7.32
N LEU A 25 -56.53 -22.70 -8.52
CA LEU A 25 -57.64 -23.16 -9.34
C LEU A 25 -57.48 -24.61 -9.72
N PHE A 26 -56.23 -25.03 -10.07
CA PHE A 26 -55.96 -26.40 -10.39
C PHE A 26 -56.17 -27.34 -9.17
N GLN A 27 -55.73 -26.89 -7.99
CA GLN A 27 -55.98 -27.57 -6.71
C GLN A 27 -57.46 -27.77 -6.42
N MET A 28 -58.29 -26.74 -6.63
CA MET A 28 -59.74 -26.83 -6.47
C MET A 28 -60.35 -27.81 -7.47
N ALA A 29 -59.91 -27.84 -8.72
CA ALA A 29 -60.35 -28.78 -9.72
C ALA A 29 -60.01 -30.24 -9.34
N ILE A 30 -58.82 -30.50 -8.81
CA ILE A 30 -58.41 -31.83 -8.29
C ILE A 30 -59.35 -32.26 -7.15
N LEU A 31 -59.62 -31.36 -6.19
CA LEU A 31 -60.50 -31.67 -5.07
C LEU A 31 -61.91 -32.08 -5.54
N LEU A 32 -62.46 -31.39 -6.54
CA LEU A 32 -63.76 -31.75 -7.12
C LEU A 32 -63.82 -33.08 -7.88
N THR A 33 -62.66 -33.50 -8.45
CA THR A 33 -62.61 -34.73 -9.28
C THR A 33 -62.20 -35.96 -8.50
N VAL A 34 -61.44 -35.86 -7.45
CA VAL A 34 -60.82 -36.99 -6.73
C VAL A 34 -61.49 -37.24 -5.35
N ALA A 35 -62.03 -36.24 -4.70
CA ALA A 35 -62.61 -36.44 -3.37
C ALA A 35 -64.06 -36.94 -3.41
N GLU A 36 -64.36 -37.99 -2.67
CA GLU A 36 -65.69 -38.56 -2.53
C GLU A 36 -66.23 -38.37 -1.08
N PRO A 37 -67.55 -38.16 -0.87
CA PRO A 37 -68.56 -38.02 -1.90
C PRO A 37 -68.63 -36.61 -2.49
N PHE A 38 -68.97 -36.49 -3.78
CA PHE A 38 -68.97 -35.20 -4.55
C PHE A 38 -69.75 -34.11 -3.91
N GLU A 39 -70.90 -34.32 -3.26
CA GLU A 39 -71.70 -33.31 -2.61
C GLU A 39 -70.92 -32.59 -1.46
N LYS A 40 -70.14 -33.37 -0.69
CA LYS A 40 -69.33 -32.81 0.38
C LYS A 40 -68.12 -32.01 -0.18
N SER A 41 -67.52 -32.53 -1.23
CA SER A 41 -66.40 -31.87 -1.92
C SER A 41 -66.84 -30.54 -2.55
N TYR A 42 -67.98 -30.52 -3.19
CA TYR A 42 -68.59 -29.31 -3.76
C TYR A 42 -68.94 -28.27 -2.70
N ALA A 43 -69.55 -28.69 -1.58
CA ALA A 43 -69.86 -27.78 -0.47
C ALA A 43 -68.57 -27.18 0.13
N LEU A 44 -67.50 -28.00 0.29
CA LEU A 44 -66.22 -27.51 0.79
C LEU A 44 -65.57 -26.53 -0.19
N VAL A 45 -65.40 -26.89 -1.46
CA VAL A 45 -64.79 -26.02 -2.47
C VAL A 45 -65.54 -24.70 -2.61
N SER A 46 -66.89 -24.71 -2.62
CA SER A 46 -67.67 -23.47 -2.69
C SER A 46 -67.45 -22.53 -1.52
N ALA A 47 -67.15 -23.08 -0.33
CA ALA A 47 -66.89 -22.30 0.86
C ALA A 47 -65.45 -21.71 0.91
N ILE A 48 -64.44 -22.50 0.46
CA ILE A 48 -63.03 -22.11 0.64
C ILE A 48 -62.36 -21.55 -0.62
N ALA A 49 -62.86 -21.80 -1.83
CA ALA A 49 -62.21 -21.45 -3.08
C ALA A 49 -61.92 -19.93 -3.16
N ALA A 50 -62.93 -19.09 -2.99
CA ALA A 50 -62.74 -17.64 -3.13
C ALA A 50 -61.76 -17.06 -2.10
N PRO A 51 -61.88 -17.30 -0.78
CA PRO A 51 -60.93 -16.79 0.18
C PRO A 51 -59.51 -17.34 0.01
N MET A 52 -59.37 -18.61 -0.33
CA MET A 52 -58.09 -19.27 -0.46
C MET A 52 -57.33 -18.82 -1.72
N VAL A 53 -57.99 -18.79 -2.86
CA VAL A 53 -57.40 -18.29 -4.12
C VAL A 53 -56.96 -16.85 -4.01
N ILE A 54 -57.81 -15.97 -3.41
CA ILE A 54 -57.48 -14.54 -3.26
C ILE A 54 -56.35 -14.35 -2.24
N ALA A 55 -56.49 -14.94 -1.06
CA ALA A 55 -55.50 -14.76 0.01
C ALA A 55 -54.10 -15.27 -0.37
N ASN A 56 -54.06 -16.47 -0.98
CA ASN A 56 -52.74 -17.05 -1.34
C ASN A 56 -52.10 -16.33 -2.53
N SER A 57 -52.88 -15.95 -3.54
CA SER A 57 -52.36 -15.24 -4.72
C SER A 57 -51.85 -13.83 -4.35
N VAL A 58 -52.66 -13.07 -3.56
CA VAL A 58 -52.24 -11.73 -3.08
C VAL A 58 -51.11 -11.84 -2.09
N GLY A 59 -51.17 -12.81 -1.17
CA GLY A 59 -50.10 -13.03 -0.18
C GLY A 59 -48.77 -13.35 -0.84
N ALA A 60 -48.77 -14.26 -1.84
CA ALA A 60 -47.58 -14.59 -2.60
C ALA A 60 -47.03 -13.37 -3.40
N ALA A 61 -47.91 -12.62 -4.05
CA ALA A 61 -47.51 -11.42 -4.77
C ALA A 61 -46.90 -10.36 -3.84
N LEU A 62 -47.49 -10.09 -2.68
CA LEU A 62 -46.98 -9.17 -1.67
C LEU A 62 -45.66 -9.66 -1.10
N PHE A 63 -45.53 -10.94 -0.79
CA PHE A 63 -44.28 -11.48 -0.26
C PHE A 63 -43.13 -11.31 -1.25
N ILE A 64 -43.35 -11.59 -2.53
CA ILE A 64 -42.32 -11.39 -3.56
C ILE A 64 -42.05 -9.91 -3.79
N SER A 65 -43.05 -9.05 -3.70
CA SER A 65 -42.82 -7.58 -3.75
C SER A 65 -41.89 -7.10 -2.66
N ILE A 66 -42.11 -7.53 -1.42
CA ILE A 66 -41.25 -7.16 -0.28
C ILE A 66 -39.83 -7.71 -0.48
N LEU A 67 -39.68 -8.94 -0.97
CA LEU A 67 -38.35 -9.52 -1.26
C LEU A 67 -37.63 -8.78 -2.40
N SER A 68 -38.35 -8.43 -3.46
CA SER A 68 -37.81 -7.69 -4.61
C SER A 68 -37.35 -6.29 -4.20
N ASP A 69 -38.16 -5.59 -3.39
CA ASP A 69 -37.79 -4.27 -2.85
C ASP A 69 -36.54 -4.36 -1.97
N LYS A 70 -36.48 -5.34 -1.06
CA LYS A 70 -35.27 -5.57 -0.23
C LYS A 70 -34.05 -5.87 -1.08
N LYS A 71 -34.17 -6.71 -2.12
CA LYS A 71 -33.09 -7.00 -3.05
C LYS A 71 -32.61 -5.75 -3.78
N THR A 72 -33.51 -4.95 -4.32
CA THR A 72 -33.20 -3.71 -5.03
C THR A 72 -32.50 -2.68 -4.11
N ILE A 73 -32.98 -2.57 -2.88
CA ILE A 73 -32.35 -1.73 -1.87
C ILE A 73 -30.93 -2.20 -1.58
N PHE A 74 -30.74 -3.50 -1.36
CA PHE A 74 -29.41 -4.09 -1.10
C PHE A 74 -28.45 -3.89 -2.29
N GLU A 75 -28.90 -4.11 -3.53
CA GLU A 75 -28.08 -3.86 -4.73
C GLU A 75 -27.69 -2.39 -4.87
N LYS A 76 -28.59 -1.44 -4.61
CA LYS A 76 -28.28 -0.01 -4.60
C LYS A 76 -27.27 0.35 -3.51
N TYR A 77 -27.42 -0.19 -2.31
CA TYR A 77 -26.45 0.01 -1.22
C TYR A 77 -25.08 -0.55 -1.58
N SER A 78 -25.02 -1.78 -2.10
CA SER A 78 -23.78 -2.42 -2.52
C SER A 78 -23.06 -1.65 -3.64
N ALA A 79 -23.81 -1.19 -4.65
CA ALA A 79 -23.26 -0.39 -5.73
C ALA A 79 -22.71 0.97 -5.25
N THR A 80 -23.43 1.64 -4.35
CA THR A 80 -22.99 2.91 -3.76
C THR A 80 -21.76 2.71 -2.89
N PHE A 81 -21.73 1.64 -2.10
CA PHE A 81 -20.59 1.24 -1.28
C PHE A 81 -19.34 1.01 -2.13
N SER A 82 -19.45 0.17 -3.17
CA SER A 82 -18.35 -0.12 -4.08
C SER A 82 -17.80 1.13 -4.76
N ARG A 83 -18.70 2.03 -5.19
CA ARG A 83 -18.30 3.31 -5.79
C ARG A 83 -17.51 4.18 -4.82
N ARG A 84 -17.98 4.32 -3.57
CA ARG A 84 -17.30 5.12 -2.53
C ARG A 84 -15.93 4.51 -2.16
N ALA A 85 -15.85 3.19 -1.99
CA ALA A 85 -14.61 2.51 -1.71
C ALA A 85 -13.59 2.70 -2.83
N LEU A 86 -14.02 2.59 -4.11
CA LEU A 86 -13.18 2.86 -5.27
C LEU A 86 -12.76 4.33 -5.36
N SER A 87 -13.65 5.27 -5.04
CA SER A 87 -13.32 6.71 -5.01
C SER A 87 -12.26 7.01 -3.95
N ILE A 88 -12.39 6.44 -2.74
CA ILE A 88 -11.38 6.60 -1.70
C ILE A 88 -10.05 5.98 -2.15
N ALA A 89 -10.08 4.78 -2.74
CA ALA A 89 -8.90 4.11 -3.27
C ALA A 89 -8.18 4.99 -4.30
N ASP A 90 -8.89 5.46 -5.31
CA ASP A 90 -8.35 6.28 -6.40
C ASP A 90 -7.79 7.62 -5.89
N ARG A 91 -8.53 8.34 -5.08
CA ARG A 91 -8.13 9.64 -4.52
C ARG A 91 -7.00 9.55 -3.50
N SER A 92 -6.84 8.42 -2.81
CA SER A 92 -5.77 8.19 -1.83
C SER A 92 -4.51 7.58 -2.43
N VAL A 93 -4.56 7.07 -3.66
CA VAL A 93 -3.39 6.50 -4.34
C VAL A 93 -2.25 7.52 -4.39
N GLY A 94 -1.07 7.08 -3.94
CA GLY A 94 0.13 7.91 -3.96
C GLY A 94 0.24 8.91 -2.79
N VAL A 95 -0.82 9.18 -2.02
CA VAL A 95 -0.74 10.16 -0.92
C VAL A 95 0.18 9.66 0.19
N LEU A 96 0.06 8.39 0.60
CA LEU A 96 0.89 7.78 1.65
C LEU A 96 2.21 7.20 1.14
N THR A 97 2.43 7.14 -0.17
CA THR A 97 3.70 6.65 -0.75
C THR A 97 4.87 7.58 -0.46
N SER A 98 4.61 8.87 -0.26
CA SER A 98 5.62 9.86 0.15
C SER A 98 5.84 9.91 1.67
N GLY A 99 5.29 8.95 2.42
CA GLY A 99 5.46 8.79 3.86
C GLY A 99 4.18 9.04 4.67
N PHE A 100 4.14 8.43 5.86
CA PHE A 100 3.06 8.57 6.84
C PHE A 100 3.26 9.84 7.68
N THR A 101 3.05 11.00 7.05
CA THR A 101 3.27 12.33 7.64
C THR A 101 1.95 13.00 8.01
N PRO A 102 1.93 14.01 8.90
CA PRO A 102 0.71 14.77 9.24
C PRO A 102 0.01 15.37 8.02
N VAL A 103 0.77 15.89 7.04
CA VAL A 103 0.22 16.49 5.81
C VAL A 103 -0.51 15.44 4.96
N ASN A 104 0.09 14.26 4.81
CA ASN A 104 -0.51 13.17 4.05
C ASN A 104 -1.69 12.54 4.80
N ALA A 105 -1.57 12.39 6.12
CA ALA A 105 -2.66 11.93 6.98
C ALA A 105 -3.89 12.86 6.90
N GLU A 106 -3.67 14.19 6.87
CA GLU A 106 -4.77 15.15 6.71
C GLU A 106 -5.48 15.00 5.36
N LYS A 107 -4.73 14.86 4.27
CA LYS A 107 -5.32 14.64 2.93
C LYS A 107 -6.18 13.37 2.91
N VAL A 108 -5.66 12.27 3.45
CA VAL A 108 -6.39 10.99 3.52
C VAL A 108 -7.61 11.10 4.41
N ALA A 109 -7.48 11.70 5.61
CA ALA A 109 -8.61 11.91 6.52
C ALA A 109 -9.73 12.74 5.87
N ARG A 110 -9.38 13.76 5.09
CA ARG A 110 -10.32 14.61 4.35
C ARG A 110 -11.04 13.81 3.25
N ILE A 111 -10.32 13.03 2.47
CA ILE A 111 -10.91 12.15 1.45
C ILE A 111 -11.92 11.18 2.06
N ILE A 112 -11.54 10.53 3.16
CA ILE A 112 -12.41 9.58 3.84
C ILE A 112 -13.64 10.29 4.43
N TYR A 113 -13.47 11.45 5.05
CA TYR A 113 -14.56 12.24 5.59
C TYR A 113 -15.59 12.63 4.52
N GLU A 114 -15.14 13.12 3.36
CA GLU A 114 -15.99 13.51 2.23
C GLU A 114 -16.76 12.33 1.63
N GLU A 115 -16.14 11.16 1.54
CA GLU A 115 -16.73 9.98 0.89
C GLU A 115 -17.61 9.14 1.83
N THR A 116 -17.37 9.18 3.14
CA THR A 116 -18.05 8.26 4.08
C THR A 116 -19.24 8.88 4.79
N ASN A 117 -19.39 10.21 4.81
CA ASN A 117 -20.46 10.93 5.50
C ASN A 117 -20.54 10.57 7.02
N VAL A 118 -19.38 10.25 7.63
CA VAL A 118 -19.25 10.06 9.10
C VAL A 118 -19.13 11.40 9.80
N GLY A 119 -19.32 11.43 11.13
CA GLY A 119 -19.25 12.67 11.91
C GLY A 119 -17.84 13.26 11.98
N ALA A 120 -16.81 12.43 12.07
CA ALA A 120 -15.42 12.86 12.01
C ALA A 120 -14.49 11.68 11.64
N VAL A 121 -13.29 12.02 11.16
CA VAL A 121 -12.21 11.09 10.84
C VAL A 121 -10.93 11.56 11.51
N ALA A 122 -10.21 10.66 12.21
CA ALA A 122 -8.89 10.93 12.70
C ALA A 122 -7.91 9.87 12.23
N ILE A 123 -6.65 10.27 12.04
CA ILE A 123 -5.51 9.38 11.79
C ILE A 123 -4.46 9.69 12.87
N THR A 124 -3.93 8.63 13.48
CA THR A 124 -2.87 8.75 14.49
C THR A 124 -1.65 7.95 14.09
N ASP A 125 -0.49 8.33 14.55
CA ASP A 125 0.64 7.41 14.71
C ASP A 125 0.54 6.66 16.04
N LYS A 126 1.66 6.14 16.56
CA LYS A 126 1.71 5.44 17.85
C LYS A 126 1.61 6.37 19.07
N GLU A 127 1.86 7.65 18.91
CA GLU A 127 2.03 8.60 20.02
C GLU A 127 1.02 9.75 19.97
N LYS A 128 0.69 10.23 18.77
CA LYS A 128 -0.06 11.47 18.60
C LYS A 128 -1.10 11.41 17.47
N ILE A 129 -2.02 12.35 17.48
CA ILE A 129 -2.97 12.60 16.42
C ILE A 129 -2.24 13.29 15.26
N LEU A 130 -2.21 12.65 14.08
CA LEU A 130 -1.62 13.23 12.87
C LEU A 130 -2.62 14.15 12.16
N ALA A 131 -3.90 13.74 12.10
CA ALA A 131 -4.97 14.51 11.47
C ALA A 131 -6.32 14.27 12.18
N PHE A 132 -7.16 15.28 12.17
CA PHE A 132 -8.54 15.21 12.63
C PHE A 132 -9.43 16.12 11.75
N ILE A 133 -10.51 15.56 11.15
CA ILE A 133 -11.41 16.27 10.25
C ILE A 133 -12.85 16.00 10.68
N GLY A 134 -13.66 17.03 10.79
CA GLY A 134 -15.09 16.93 11.09
C GLY A 134 -15.50 17.46 12.46
N THR A 135 -16.56 16.92 13.01
CA THR A 135 -17.16 17.35 14.28
C THR A 135 -16.20 17.09 15.44
N GLY A 136 -15.92 18.11 16.25
CA GLY A 136 -14.97 18.03 17.36
C GLY A 136 -13.54 18.46 17.02
N ALA A 137 -13.30 18.98 15.82
CA ALA A 137 -12.00 19.51 15.42
C ALA A 137 -11.53 20.74 16.25
N ASP A 138 -12.43 21.35 17.00
CA ASP A 138 -12.15 22.46 17.92
C ASP A 138 -11.29 22.06 19.13
N HIS A 139 -11.30 20.78 19.52
CA HIS A 139 -10.56 20.27 20.66
C HIS A 139 -9.72 19.00 20.39
N HIS A 140 -9.96 18.30 19.30
CA HIS A 140 -9.11 17.18 18.83
C HIS A 140 -8.04 17.71 17.86
N LEU A 141 -7.01 18.34 18.40
CA LEU A 141 -6.01 19.05 17.59
C LEU A 141 -4.92 18.10 17.07
N PRO A 142 -4.46 18.26 15.82
CA PRO A 142 -3.27 17.56 15.32
C PRO A 142 -2.04 17.82 16.19
N ASN A 143 -1.12 16.88 16.21
CA ASN A 143 0.10 16.85 17.02
C ASN A 143 -0.11 16.78 18.55
N THR A 144 -1.34 16.57 19.02
CA THR A 144 -1.61 16.29 20.44
C THR A 144 -1.39 14.80 20.75
N PRO A 145 -0.87 14.46 21.95
CA PRO A 145 -0.70 13.07 22.36
C PRO A 145 -2.02 12.30 22.41
N ILE A 146 -1.96 11.00 22.14
CA ILE A 146 -3.10 10.10 22.27
C ILE A 146 -3.47 9.98 23.74
N SER A 147 -4.67 10.42 24.12
CA SER A 147 -5.21 10.35 25.50
C SER A 147 -6.27 9.26 25.68
N SER A 148 -6.74 8.64 24.59
CA SER A 148 -7.82 7.64 24.61
C SER A 148 -7.26 6.24 24.90
N SER A 149 -7.72 5.62 26.00
CA SER A 149 -7.37 4.23 26.35
C SER A 149 -7.74 3.23 25.25
N SER A 150 -8.90 3.45 24.59
CA SER A 150 -9.35 2.59 23.49
C SER A 150 -8.45 2.67 22.25
N THR A 151 -7.80 3.81 22.02
CA THR A 151 -6.80 3.93 20.94
C THR A 151 -5.54 3.17 21.32
N MET A 152 -5.09 3.26 22.55
CA MET A 152 -3.94 2.50 23.05
C MET A 152 -4.21 0.99 23.05
N GLU A 153 -5.43 0.56 23.41
CA GLU A 153 -5.88 -0.84 23.28
C GLU A 153 -5.73 -1.33 21.83
N SER A 154 -6.24 -0.56 20.86
CA SER A 154 -6.14 -0.92 19.44
C SER A 154 -4.69 -1.00 18.95
N LEU A 155 -3.83 -0.06 19.36
CA LEU A 155 -2.40 -0.04 19.00
C LEU A 155 -1.62 -1.21 19.60
N ASN A 156 -1.85 -1.51 20.89
CA ASN A 156 -1.06 -2.52 21.63
C ASN A 156 -1.52 -3.95 21.32
N ASP A 157 -2.83 -4.16 21.25
CA ASP A 157 -3.43 -5.49 21.06
C ASP A 157 -3.63 -5.83 19.57
N ASN A 158 -3.36 -4.87 18.67
CA ASN A 158 -3.60 -5.01 17.24
C ASN A 158 -5.03 -5.45 16.93
N LYS A 159 -6.01 -4.80 17.56
CA LYS A 159 -7.43 -5.15 17.43
C LYS A 159 -8.27 -3.97 16.99
N ILE A 160 -9.33 -4.28 16.26
CA ILE A 160 -10.37 -3.31 15.97
C ILE A 160 -11.17 -3.07 17.25
N VAL A 161 -11.32 -1.79 17.62
CA VAL A 161 -12.10 -1.38 18.80
C VAL A 161 -13.30 -0.58 18.32
N HIS A 162 -14.49 -1.07 18.66
CA HIS A 162 -15.75 -0.39 18.37
C HIS A 162 -16.45 0.00 19.67
N LEU A 163 -16.73 1.30 19.81
CA LEU A 163 -17.52 1.86 20.89
C LEU A 163 -18.81 2.42 20.27
N ASP A 164 -19.94 1.74 20.51
CA ASP A 164 -21.19 1.99 19.78
C ASP A 164 -22.17 2.94 20.49
N GLY A 165 -21.80 3.37 21.69
CA GLY A 165 -22.63 4.27 22.49
C GLY A 165 -23.75 3.58 23.27
N ALA A 166 -24.10 2.32 22.96
CA ALA A 166 -25.12 1.55 23.68
C ALA A 166 -24.51 0.68 24.81
N GLU A 167 -23.55 -0.17 24.45
CA GLU A 167 -22.88 -1.05 25.41
C GLU A 167 -21.61 -0.40 26.03
N ARG A 168 -20.83 0.28 25.18
CA ARG A 168 -19.59 0.98 25.57
C ARG A 168 -19.58 2.37 24.94
N PRO A 169 -20.13 3.40 25.61
CA PRO A 169 -20.21 4.74 25.05
C PRO A 169 -18.82 5.37 24.92
N TYR A 170 -18.56 5.99 23.77
CA TYR A 170 -17.38 6.80 23.60
C TYR A 170 -17.39 8.01 24.54
N GLN A 171 -16.34 8.17 25.33
CA GLN A 171 -16.14 9.33 26.19
C GLN A 171 -14.88 10.07 25.76
N CYS A 172 -15.03 11.33 25.36
CA CYS A 172 -13.92 12.19 25.04
C CYS A 172 -13.16 12.56 26.33
N THR A 173 -11.86 12.31 26.34
CA THR A 173 -10.98 12.66 27.48
C THR A 173 -10.61 14.14 27.53
N LEU A 174 -10.79 14.87 26.40
CA LEU A 174 -10.39 16.28 26.26
C LEU A 174 -11.54 17.25 26.58
N ASN A 175 -12.78 16.89 26.24
CA ASN A 175 -13.95 17.77 26.42
C ASN A 175 -15.19 16.95 26.79
N LYS A 176 -15.75 17.22 28.00
CA LYS A 176 -16.98 16.57 28.49
C LYS A 176 -18.21 16.83 27.62
N ASN A 177 -18.24 17.94 26.92
CA ASN A 177 -19.33 18.34 26.02
C ASN A 177 -19.09 17.92 24.57
N CYS A 178 -18.12 17.05 24.30
CA CYS A 178 -17.85 16.55 22.97
C CYS A 178 -19.13 15.93 22.35
N PRO A 179 -19.50 16.33 21.12
CA PRO A 179 -20.73 15.86 20.46
C PRO A 179 -20.60 14.43 19.89
N LEU A 180 -19.40 13.83 19.91
CA LEU A 180 -19.14 12.48 19.40
C LEU A 180 -19.65 11.44 20.41
N GLY A 181 -20.28 10.37 19.93
CA GLY A 181 -20.92 9.34 20.75
C GLY A 181 -20.50 7.91 20.47
N SER A 182 -20.01 7.65 19.26
CA SER A 182 -19.44 6.36 18.90
C SER A 182 -18.15 6.51 18.12
N VAL A 183 -17.27 5.52 18.19
CA VAL A 183 -16.02 5.49 17.46
C VAL A 183 -15.66 4.07 17.05
N LEU A 184 -15.17 3.94 15.83
CA LEU A 184 -14.50 2.77 15.32
C LEU A 184 -13.01 3.08 15.16
N ILE A 185 -12.16 2.28 15.76
CA ILE A 185 -10.71 2.43 15.76
C ILE A 185 -10.12 1.20 15.09
N ILE A 186 -9.37 1.39 14.02
CA ILE A 186 -8.77 0.30 13.26
C ILE A 186 -7.26 0.54 13.16
N PRO A 187 -6.42 -0.44 13.51
CA PRO A 187 -4.98 -0.33 13.40
C PRO A 187 -4.55 -0.27 11.93
N LEU A 188 -3.54 0.56 11.65
CA LEU A 188 -2.85 0.66 10.37
C LEU A 188 -1.50 -0.03 10.46
N HIS A 189 -1.13 -0.78 9.44
CA HIS A 189 0.04 -1.63 9.44
C HIS A 189 1.10 -1.21 8.43
N SER A 190 2.35 -1.46 8.78
CA SER A 190 3.48 -1.54 7.86
C SER A 190 4.11 -2.94 7.99
N GLY A 191 3.73 -3.87 7.11
CA GLY A 191 4.05 -5.28 7.28
C GLY A 191 3.32 -5.89 8.48
N SER A 192 4.08 -6.44 9.44
CA SER A 192 3.53 -7.01 10.69
C SER A 192 3.40 -5.99 11.83
N GLU A 193 3.92 -4.78 11.65
CA GLU A 193 3.96 -3.77 12.69
C GLU A 193 2.78 -2.80 12.58
N VAL A 194 2.12 -2.50 13.70
CA VAL A 194 1.12 -1.43 13.80
C VAL A 194 1.85 -0.10 13.83
N VAL A 195 1.55 0.80 12.89
CA VAL A 195 2.21 2.13 12.77
C VAL A 195 1.30 3.28 13.18
N GLY A 196 0.02 3.02 13.37
CA GLY A 196 -0.95 4.03 13.79
C GLY A 196 -2.37 3.49 13.73
N THR A 197 -3.35 4.37 13.78
CA THR A 197 -4.78 4.01 13.67
C THR A 197 -5.53 4.97 12.76
N ILE A 198 -6.59 4.44 12.12
CA ILE A 198 -7.67 5.25 11.59
C ILE A 198 -8.87 5.18 12.53
N LYS A 199 -9.53 6.31 12.77
CA LYS A 199 -10.68 6.42 13.65
C LYS A 199 -11.81 7.09 12.92
N LEU A 200 -12.97 6.45 12.91
CA LEU A 200 -14.20 7.00 12.38
C LEU A 200 -15.17 7.26 13.53
N TYR A 201 -15.73 8.46 13.56
CA TYR A 201 -16.63 8.89 14.63
C TYR A 201 -18.02 9.19 14.12
N GLU A 202 -19.03 8.91 14.96
CA GLU A 202 -20.39 9.38 14.73
C GLU A 202 -20.88 10.23 15.93
N PRO A 203 -21.76 11.21 15.68
CA PRO A 203 -22.38 12.00 16.75
C PRO A 203 -23.24 11.14 17.70
N LYS A 204 -23.47 11.61 18.93
CA LYS A 204 -24.23 10.91 19.99
C LYS A 204 -25.62 10.39 19.59
N ARG A 205 -26.21 10.93 18.54
CA ARG A 205 -27.57 10.55 18.07
C ARG A 205 -27.55 9.64 16.84
N LYS A 206 -26.38 9.23 16.38
CA LYS A 206 -26.23 8.45 15.15
C LYS A 206 -25.42 7.20 15.44
N PHE A 207 -25.98 6.04 15.14
CA PHE A 207 -25.28 4.75 15.25
C PHE A 207 -24.43 4.50 14.02
N MET A 208 -23.30 3.85 14.24
CA MET A 208 -22.44 3.40 13.15
C MET A 208 -23.08 2.21 12.44
N SER A 209 -23.29 2.30 11.13
CA SER A 209 -23.90 1.20 10.38
C SER A 209 -22.89 0.07 10.16
N THR A 210 -23.39 -1.17 10.03
CA THR A 210 -22.55 -2.34 9.68
C THR A 210 -21.83 -2.15 8.34
N VAL A 211 -22.44 -1.40 7.42
CA VAL A 211 -21.83 -1.03 6.14
C VAL A 211 -20.63 -0.11 6.36
N THR A 212 -20.74 0.87 7.27
CA THR A 212 -19.61 1.76 7.62
C THR A 212 -18.47 0.98 8.27
N LEU A 213 -18.78 -0.01 9.12
CA LEU A 213 -17.78 -0.89 9.75
C LEU A 213 -16.97 -1.65 8.68
N SER A 214 -17.65 -2.38 7.79
CA SER A 214 -16.99 -3.16 6.73
C SER A 214 -16.19 -2.28 5.76
N MET A 215 -16.69 -1.06 5.46
CA MET A 215 -15.98 -0.09 4.62
C MET A 215 -14.72 0.41 5.30
N ALA A 216 -14.78 0.69 6.59
CA ALA A 216 -13.65 1.19 7.35
C ALA A 216 -12.50 0.16 7.43
N GLU A 217 -12.83 -1.13 7.59
CA GLU A 217 -11.85 -2.22 7.53
C GLU A 217 -11.15 -2.28 6.17
N GLY A 218 -11.92 -2.22 5.08
CA GLY A 218 -11.38 -2.18 3.72
C GLY A 218 -10.48 -0.96 3.46
N ILE A 219 -10.90 0.22 3.96
CA ILE A 219 -10.08 1.45 3.88
C ILE A 219 -8.78 1.27 4.67
N ALA A 220 -8.83 0.77 5.89
CA ALA A 220 -7.64 0.57 6.72
C ALA A 220 -6.65 -0.41 6.07
N GLN A 221 -7.14 -1.49 5.47
CA GLN A 221 -6.32 -2.45 4.71
C GLN A 221 -5.68 -1.79 3.48
N LEU A 222 -6.42 -0.98 2.74
CA LEU A 222 -5.92 -0.23 1.60
C LEU A 222 -4.84 0.78 2.03
N LEU A 223 -5.08 1.56 3.08
CA LEU A 223 -4.10 2.51 3.61
C LEU A 223 -2.85 1.80 4.11
N SER A 224 -2.99 0.68 4.81
CA SER A 224 -1.86 -0.14 5.25
C SER A 224 -1.02 -0.62 4.07
N SER A 225 -1.65 -1.08 2.98
CA SER A 225 -0.92 -1.48 1.78
C SER A 225 -0.16 -0.32 1.13
N GLN A 226 -0.72 0.89 1.13
CA GLN A 226 -0.04 2.09 0.63
C GLN A 226 1.14 2.51 1.50
N ILE A 227 1.02 2.38 2.83
CA ILE A 227 2.12 2.65 3.78
C ILE A 227 3.29 1.70 3.50
N VAL A 228 3.02 0.38 3.36
CA VAL A 228 4.04 -0.63 3.02
C VAL A 228 4.70 -0.31 1.69
N TYR A 229 3.91 0.01 0.66
CA TYR A 229 4.44 0.35 -0.65
C TYR A 229 5.32 1.62 -0.61
N GLY A 230 4.90 2.64 0.13
CA GLY A 230 5.68 3.86 0.33
C GLY A 230 7.02 3.60 1.02
N ALA A 231 7.03 2.80 2.09
CA ALA A 231 8.24 2.40 2.80
C ALA A 231 9.20 1.62 1.87
N TYR A 232 8.66 0.70 1.05
CA TYR A 232 9.45 -0.05 0.07
C TYR A 232 10.09 0.86 -0.98
N GLN A 233 9.34 1.82 -1.54
CA GLN A 233 9.88 2.77 -2.53
C GLN A 233 10.99 3.64 -1.92
N GLN A 234 10.79 4.14 -0.71
CA GLN A 234 11.80 4.93 -0.02
C GLN A 234 13.08 4.12 0.23
N GLN A 235 12.97 2.86 0.64
CA GLN A 235 14.11 1.98 0.82
C GLN A 235 14.85 1.73 -0.50
N LYS A 236 14.12 1.51 -1.60
CA LYS A 236 14.69 1.33 -2.94
C LYS A 236 15.47 2.56 -3.40
N ASP A 237 14.91 3.76 -3.18
CA ASP A 237 15.56 5.01 -3.55
C ASP A 237 16.86 5.24 -2.74
N LEU A 238 16.84 4.93 -1.44
CA LEU A 238 18.02 4.99 -0.59
C LEU A 238 19.12 4.01 -1.03
N LEU A 239 18.74 2.79 -1.40
CA LEU A 239 19.67 1.79 -1.96
C LEU A 239 20.30 2.29 -3.25
N SER A 240 19.46 2.78 -4.19
CA SER A 240 19.95 3.33 -5.46
C SER A 240 20.91 4.52 -5.26
N GLN A 241 20.57 5.44 -4.34
CA GLN A 241 21.46 6.54 -4.00
C GLN A 241 22.78 6.06 -3.37
N SER A 242 22.71 5.02 -2.54
CA SER A 242 23.92 4.42 -1.94
C SER A 242 24.80 3.76 -2.99
N GLU A 243 24.21 3.03 -3.92
CA GLU A 243 24.93 2.43 -5.06
C GLU A 243 25.61 3.50 -5.91
N ILE A 244 24.92 4.59 -6.24
CA ILE A 244 25.49 5.72 -6.99
C ILE A 244 26.66 6.34 -6.20
N LYS A 245 26.52 6.54 -4.89
CA LYS A 245 27.60 7.06 -4.03
C LYS A 245 28.80 6.13 -4.00
N LEU A 246 28.58 4.80 -3.93
CA LEU A 246 29.64 3.81 -3.96
C LEU A 246 30.38 3.82 -5.32
N LEU A 247 29.64 3.88 -6.43
CA LEU A 247 30.21 4.01 -7.77
C LEU A 247 31.04 5.29 -7.93
N HIS A 248 30.55 6.43 -7.42
CA HIS A 248 31.30 7.69 -7.42
C HIS A 248 32.56 7.63 -6.54
N ALA A 249 32.50 6.90 -5.41
CA ALA A 249 33.67 6.75 -4.53
C ALA A 249 34.76 5.85 -5.15
N GLN A 250 34.40 4.91 -6.03
CA GLN A 250 35.36 4.08 -6.79
C GLN A 250 36.17 4.88 -7.82
N VAL A 251 35.67 6.06 -8.24
CA VAL A 251 36.40 7.00 -9.08
C VAL A 251 36.99 8.06 -8.18
N ASN A 252 38.28 7.99 -7.84
CA ASN A 252 38.94 9.07 -7.11
C ASN A 252 38.95 10.35 -7.95
N PRO A 253 38.07 11.36 -7.71
CA PRO A 253 37.99 12.53 -8.58
C PRO A 253 39.28 13.35 -8.57
N HIS A 254 39.94 13.41 -7.45
CA HIS A 254 41.19 14.15 -7.30
C HIS A 254 42.33 13.55 -8.13
N PHE A 255 42.42 12.22 -8.18
CA PHE A 255 43.37 11.54 -9.05
C PHE A 255 43.08 11.82 -10.53
N LEU A 256 41.80 11.74 -10.93
CA LEU A 256 41.39 12.03 -12.31
C LEU A 256 41.75 13.46 -12.73
N PHE A 257 41.41 14.45 -11.92
CA PHE A 257 41.78 15.86 -12.22
C PHE A 257 43.30 16.06 -12.33
N ASN A 258 44.08 15.47 -11.43
CA ASN A 258 45.52 15.56 -11.44
C ASN A 258 46.14 14.87 -12.68
N ALA A 259 45.62 13.69 -13.04
CA ALA A 259 46.04 12.96 -14.23
C ALA A 259 45.78 13.78 -15.53
N LEU A 260 44.58 14.35 -15.66
CA LEU A 260 44.22 15.19 -16.82
C LEU A 260 45.07 16.44 -16.88
N ASN A 261 45.33 17.12 -15.78
CA ASN A 261 46.20 18.30 -15.71
C ASN A 261 47.64 17.93 -16.13
N THR A 262 48.16 16.80 -15.65
CA THR A 262 49.50 16.32 -15.99
C THR A 262 49.60 16.00 -17.49
N ILE A 263 48.62 15.29 -18.05
CA ILE A 263 48.56 14.98 -19.48
C ILE A 263 48.49 16.27 -20.31
N SER A 264 47.64 17.22 -19.93
CA SER A 264 47.52 18.53 -20.61
C SER A 264 48.83 19.32 -20.60
N ALA A 265 49.59 19.29 -19.50
CA ALA A 265 50.89 19.96 -19.43
C ALA A 265 51.96 19.32 -20.35
N ILE A 266 51.92 18.00 -20.56
CA ILE A 266 52.90 17.25 -21.35
C ILE A 266 52.56 17.25 -22.84
N ILE A 267 51.27 17.38 -23.21
CA ILE A 267 50.79 17.17 -24.60
C ILE A 267 51.52 17.99 -25.67
N ARG A 268 51.94 19.21 -25.32
CA ARG A 268 52.66 20.09 -26.26
C ARG A 268 54.16 19.78 -26.36
N ARG A 269 54.76 19.20 -25.28
CA ARG A 269 56.22 18.94 -25.23
C ARG A 269 56.56 17.54 -25.68
N ASP A 270 55.72 16.56 -25.33
CA ASP A 270 55.89 15.16 -25.67
C ASP A 270 54.52 14.50 -25.96
N PRO A 271 54.01 14.62 -27.20
CA PRO A 271 52.74 14.03 -27.58
C PRO A 271 52.70 12.50 -27.47
N LYS A 272 53.82 11.84 -27.68
CA LYS A 272 53.94 10.37 -27.56
C LYS A 272 53.70 9.94 -26.11
N ARG A 273 54.40 10.61 -25.18
CA ARG A 273 54.26 10.35 -23.75
C ARG A 273 52.87 10.69 -23.24
N ALA A 274 52.26 11.80 -23.69
CA ALA A 274 50.90 12.15 -23.36
C ALA A 274 49.88 11.05 -23.79
N ARG A 275 50.08 10.48 -25.01
CA ARG A 275 49.24 9.36 -25.49
C ARG A 275 49.37 8.11 -24.61
N GLU A 276 50.58 7.74 -24.20
CA GLU A 276 50.83 6.61 -23.28
C GLU A 276 50.14 6.81 -21.93
N LEU A 277 50.13 8.03 -21.38
CA LEU A 277 49.45 8.37 -20.14
C LEU A 277 47.94 8.28 -20.28
N VAL A 278 47.36 8.72 -21.40
CA VAL A 278 45.90 8.53 -21.69
C VAL A 278 45.55 7.07 -21.72
N LEU A 279 46.37 6.21 -22.34
CA LEU A 279 46.14 4.78 -22.39
C LEU A 279 46.27 4.12 -20.99
N SER A 280 47.22 4.57 -20.19
CA SER A 280 47.37 4.13 -18.79
C SER A 280 46.17 4.54 -17.95
N LEU A 281 45.71 5.78 -18.07
CA LEU A 281 44.50 6.29 -17.38
C LEU A 281 43.26 5.49 -17.79
N SER A 282 43.08 5.24 -19.09
CA SER A 282 41.97 4.42 -19.60
C SER A 282 42.03 2.98 -19.09
N ARG A 283 43.26 2.37 -19.01
CA ARG A 283 43.42 1.03 -18.43
C ARG A 283 43.09 1.00 -16.95
N PHE A 284 43.57 1.97 -16.18
CA PHE A 284 43.27 2.12 -14.76
C PHE A 284 41.80 2.18 -14.46
N PHE A 285 41.05 3.08 -15.13
CA PHE A 285 39.62 3.18 -14.94
C PHE A 285 38.82 1.97 -15.43
N ARG A 286 39.27 1.34 -16.53
CA ARG A 286 38.62 0.13 -17.06
C ARG A 286 38.66 -1.00 -16.05
N ILE A 287 39.77 -1.16 -15.35
CA ILE A 287 39.96 -2.20 -14.32
C ILE A 287 39.05 -1.86 -13.13
N ASN A 288 39.10 -0.63 -12.61
CA ASN A 288 38.26 -0.17 -11.50
C ASN A 288 36.76 -0.36 -11.76
N LEU A 289 36.29 -0.15 -12.99
CA LEU A 289 34.87 -0.25 -13.34
C LEU A 289 34.40 -1.65 -13.75
N LYS A 290 35.33 -2.55 -14.14
CA LYS A 290 35.00 -3.90 -14.62
C LYS A 290 35.22 -5.00 -13.58
N GLN A 291 35.90 -4.72 -12.48
CA GLN A 291 36.30 -5.76 -11.54
C GLN A 291 35.13 -6.20 -10.65
N ASN A 292 34.35 -7.15 -11.17
CA ASN A 292 33.32 -7.88 -10.41
C ASN A 292 33.84 -9.18 -9.80
N THR A 293 35.13 -9.47 -9.91
CA THR A 293 35.76 -10.70 -9.38
C THR A 293 36.33 -10.41 -8.00
N ALA A 294 35.94 -11.22 -7.01
CA ALA A 294 36.41 -11.08 -5.63
C ALA A 294 37.90 -11.43 -5.50
N VAL A 295 38.46 -12.20 -6.43
CA VAL A 295 39.85 -12.73 -6.41
C VAL A 295 40.48 -12.55 -7.78
N VAL A 296 41.73 -12.10 -7.79
CA VAL A 296 42.56 -11.86 -8.98
C VAL A 296 43.97 -12.42 -8.78
N THR A 297 44.76 -12.52 -9.85
CA THR A 297 46.18 -12.91 -9.76
C THR A 297 47.03 -11.72 -9.31
N LEU A 298 48.16 -12.00 -8.67
CA LEU A 298 49.15 -10.98 -8.31
C LEU A 298 49.62 -10.19 -9.54
N LYS A 299 49.74 -10.86 -10.68
CA LYS A 299 50.07 -10.21 -11.96
C LYS A 299 49.06 -9.13 -12.34
N GLU A 300 47.77 -9.43 -12.23
CA GLU A 300 46.69 -8.46 -12.53
C GLU A 300 46.72 -7.26 -11.59
N GLU A 301 46.99 -7.47 -10.28
CA GLU A 301 47.15 -6.38 -9.31
C GLU A 301 48.39 -5.53 -9.62
N ILE A 302 49.51 -6.14 -9.97
CA ILE A 302 50.73 -5.42 -10.37
C ILE A 302 50.50 -4.61 -11.65
N ASP A 303 49.80 -5.18 -12.65
CA ASP A 303 49.47 -4.49 -13.89
C ASP A 303 48.57 -3.26 -13.63
N HIS A 304 47.65 -3.40 -12.68
CA HIS A 304 46.78 -2.31 -12.23
C HIS A 304 47.56 -1.20 -11.52
N VAL A 305 48.38 -1.55 -10.58
CA VAL A 305 49.29 -0.64 -9.87
C VAL A 305 50.27 0.06 -10.84
N ASN A 306 50.80 -0.65 -11.83
CA ASN A 306 51.63 -0.02 -12.84
C ASN A 306 50.93 1.03 -13.69
N ALA A 307 49.64 0.83 -14.02
CA ALA A 307 48.84 1.83 -14.73
C ALA A 307 48.67 3.12 -13.89
N TYR A 308 48.43 2.98 -12.59
CA TYR A 308 48.40 4.09 -11.64
C TYR A 308 49.77 4.80 -11.54
N LEU A 309 50.82 4.05 -11.27
CA LEU A 309 52.17 4.58 -11.09
C LEU A 309 52.72 5.26 -12.35
N ALA A 310 52.33 4.83 -13.55
CA ALA A 310 52.72 5.53 -14.79
C ALA A 310 52.28 7.01 -14.81
N ILE A 311 51.09 7.25 -14.27
CA ILE A 311 50.50 8.61 -14.17
C ILE A 311 51.18 9.41 -13.05
N GLU A 312 51.33 8.80 -11.85
CA GLU A 312 51.95 9.50 -10.74
C GLU A 312 53.45 9.78 -10.97
N LYS A 313 54.21 8.88 -11.64
CA LYS A 313 55.59 9.15 -12.09
C LYS A 313 55.66 10.34 -13.06
N ALA A 314 54.69 10.49 -13.95
CA ALA A 314 54.65 11.65 -14.84
C ALA A 314 54.35 12.94 -14.10
N ARG A 315 53.58 12.88 -13.02
CA ARG A 315 53.22 14.02 -12.16
C ARG A 315 54.36 14.45 -11.26
N PHE A 316 54.98 13.52 -10.58
CA PHE A 316 56.02 13.82 -9.60
C PHE A 316 57.47 13.81 -10.18
N ALA A 317 57.61 13.42 -11.46
CA ALA A 317 58.88 13.32 -12.17
C ALA A 317 59.94 12.57 -11.38
N GLU A 318 61.14 13.15 -11.19
CA GLU A 318 62.29 12.56 -10.48
C GLU A 318 62.04 12.34 -8.96
N ARG A 319 60.99 12.93 -8.40
CA ARG A 319 60.68 12.81 -6.98
C ARG A 319 60.08 11.47 -6.62
N LEU A 320 59.50 10.72 -7.59
CA LEU A 320 58.88 9.42 -7.36
C LEU A 320 59.70 8.32 -8.04
N GLN A 321 60.48 7.62 -7.25
CA GLN A 321 61.22 6.42 -7.70
C GLN A 321 60.50 5.16 -7.19
N VAL A 322 60.16 4.27 -8.09
CA VAL A 322 59.45 3.02 -7.76
C VAL A 322 60.20 1.86 -8.35
N THR A 323 60.51 0.85 -7.53
CA THR A 323 61.09 -0.42 -7.92
C THR A 323 60.16 -1.54 -7.48
N ILE A 324 59.75 -2.39 -8.42
CA ILE A 324 58.92 -3.56 -8.14
C ILE A 324 59.85 -4.80 -8.30
N LYS A 325 59.95 -5.60 -7.24
CA LYS A 325 60.65 -6.88 -7.26
C LYS A 325 59.67 -7.98 -6.91
N CYS A 326 59.50 -8.95 -7.80
CA CYS A 326 58.59 -10.06 -7.61
C CYS A 326 59.16 -11.29 -8.31
N ASP A 327 59.06 -12.47 -7.68
CA ASP A 327 59.43 -13.73 -8.30
C ASP A 327 58.35 -14.15 -9.30
N ASP A 328 58.77 -14.68 -10.46
CA ASP A 328 57.87 -15.14 -11.50
C ASP A 328 56.87 -16.21 -10.99
N ALA A 329 57.33 -17.06 -10.05
CA ALA A 329 56.48 -18.06 -9.42
C ALA A 329 55.30 -17.47 -8.60
N ALA A 330 55.50 -16.27 -8.07
CA ALA A 330 54.46 -15.59 -7.28
C ALA A 330 53.38 -14.90 -8.14
N MET A 331 53.63 -14.63 -9.42
CA MET A 331 52.73 -13.90 -10.31
C MET A 331 51.37 -14.56 -10.50
N SER A 332 51.29 -15.89 -10.33
CA SER A 332 50.04 -16.66 -10.41
C SER A 332 49.29 -16.77 -9.06
N ALA A 333 49.86 -16.26 -7.98
CA ALA A 333 49.19 -16.30 -6.66
C ALA A 333 47.88 -15.52 -6.68
N LEU A 334 46.84 -16.07 -6.06
CA LEU A 334 45.55 -15.49 -5.97
C LEU A 334 45.44 -14.62 -4.71
N LEU A 335 44.87 -13.42 -4.84
CA LEU A 335 44.63 -12.49 -3.73
C LEU A 335 43.31 -11.75 -3.96
N PRO A 336 42.70 -11.18 -2.91
CA PRO A 336 41.52 -10.30 -3.06
C PRO A 336 41.86 -9.13 -3.99
N SER A 337 40.91 -8.77 -4.85
CA SER A 337 41.04 -7.60 -5.73
C SER A 337 41.23 -6.31 -4.91
N PHE A 338 42.00 -5.38 -5.47
CA PHE A 338 42.35 -4.10 -4.82
C PHE A 338 43.18 -4.26 -3.52
N THR A 339 43.98 -5.28 -3.39
CA THR A 339 44.88 -5.48 -2.23
C THR A 339 46.10 -4.57 -2.31
N LEU A 340 46.79 -4.50 -3.46
CA LEU A 340 48.01 -3.71 -3.60
C LEU A 340 47.77 -2.24 -3.88
N GLN A 341 46.69 -1.90 -4.60
CA GLN A 341 46.42 -0.51 -5.01
C GLN A 341 46.34 0.43 -3.82
N PRO A 342 45.51 0.21 -2.76
CA PRO A 342 45.43 1.14 -1.64
C PRO A 342 46.73 1.33 -0.89
N LEU A 343 47.56 0.27 -0.81
CA LEU A 343 48.84 0.36 -0.16
C LEU A 343 49.82 1.25 -0.95
N VAL A 344 49.85 1.10 -2.27
CA VAL A 344 50.65 1.94 -3.15
C VAL A 344 50.16 3.38 -3.21
N GLU A 345 48.84 3.58 -3.29
CA GLU A 345 48.26 4.93 -3.23
C GLU A 345 48.64 5.66 -1.93
N ASN A 346 48.54 4.97 -0.79
CA ASN A 346 48.95 5.51 0.48
C ASN A 346 50.44 5.83 0.54
N ALA A 347 51.30 4.94 0.01
CA ALA A 347 52.74 5.17 -0.05
C ALA A 347 53.11 6.38 -0.93
N VAL A 348 52.47 6.55 -2.10
CA VAL A 348 52.69 7.70 -2.98
C VAL A 348 52.18 9.02 -2.37
N LYS A 349 51.09 8.96 -1.55
CA LYS A 349 50.48 10.16 -0.94
C LYS A 349 51.19 10.62 0.31
N HIS A 350 51.73 9.73 1.11
CA HIS A 350 52.27 9.99 2.44
C HIS A 350 53.76 9.68 2.61
N GLY A 351 54.40 8.99 1.67
CA GLY A 351 55.84 8.75 1.60
C GLY A 351 56.53 9.83 0.81
#